data_561e8a77bffff3feeb1433b662ae417c
#
_entry.id   561e8a77bffff3feeb1433b662ae417c
#
_cell.length_a   1.000
_cell.length_b   1.000
_cell.length_c   1.000
_cell.angle_alpha   90.00
_cell.angle_beta   90.00
_cell.angle_gamma   90.00
#
_symmetry.space_group_name_H-M   'P 1'
#
loop_
_entity.id
_entity.type
_entity.pdbx_description
1 polymer ?
#
loop_
_entity_poly.entity_id
_entity_poly.type
_entity_poly.pdbx_seq_one_letter_code
_entity_poly.pdbx_strand_id
1 'polypeptide(L)'
;MLFRAAFIALSVLIISLQAHATPGFRQVTLKGDQGVPLNVAVWYPAAVQKGVSETVGGNAAFVGTDIIRDAVPASGKHPLLLISHGFNGSWRNLSWLASAMAAQGYIVAAPDHPGTTTFNHNPEDARKLWRRPGEISRVIDFVSQSSELTGTADPARIAAAGHSLGGWTVMSLAGARFDPLRLLHDCQRHVLRGDCKLTIRLGIDDASARNVFLSDWQDKRIKAVVSLDAGLAPGFTPVSLSKINIPVLILAAGNGMVGELPAPEESEYLANQMRVSLRKYILIKGATHFSFMQICKPGAEKIIDDESPGDGIVCHDDKDADRTALHQTITTEITVFLNSVLNYQAPAGEINAAKVLKAAETHD
;
A
#
# COMPACT_ATOMS: atom_id res chain seq x y z
N MET A 1 -2.96 -5.70 -72.19
CA MET A 1 -3.69 -6.15 -70.99
C MET A 1 -2.67 -6.54 -69.94
N LEU A 2 -2.43 -5.66 -68.97
CA LEU A 2 -1.49 -5.89 -67.83
C LEU A 2 -2.32 -6.16 -66.57
N PHE A 3 -2.27 -7.40 -66.08
CA PHE A 3 -2.86 -7.77 -64.79
C PHE A 3 -1.93 -7.28 -63.65
N ARG A 4 -2.39 -6.33 -62.87
CA ARG A 4 -1.77 -5.93 -61.59
C ARG A 4 -2.32 -6.88 -60.51
N ALA A 5 -1.48 -7.75 -59.97
CA ALA A 5 -1.77 -8.53 -58.77
C ALA A 5 -1.57 -7.64 -57.56
N ALA A 6 -2.66 -7.37 -56.79
CA ALA A 6 -2.59 -6.69 -55.53
C ALA A 6 -2.28 -7.72 -54.41
N PHE A 7 -1.11 -7.62 -53.81
CA PHE A 7 -0.78 -8.36 -52.58
C PHE A 7 -1.44 -7.69 -51.38
N ILE A 8 -2.46 -8.32 -50.83
CA ILE A 8 -3.03 -7.92 -49.52
C ILE A 8 -2.14 -8.55 -48.43
N ALA A 9 -1.32 -7.75 -47.80
CA ALA A 9 -0.56 -8.15 -46.62
C ALA A 9 -1.52 -8.24 -45.40
N LEU A 10 -1.86 -9.45 -45.00
CA LEU A 10 -2.66 -9.75 -43.82
C LEU A 10 -1.75 -9.58 -42.59
N SER A 11 -1.79 -8.41 -41.94
CA SER A 11 -1.10 -8.19 -40.68
C SER A 11 -1.81 -8.97 -39.55
N VAL A 12 -1.27 -10.12 -39.21
CA VAL A 12 -1.72 -10.90 -38.04
C VAL A 12 -1.29 -10.12 -36.79
N LEU A 13 -2.26 -9.50 -36.11
CA LEU A 13 -2.07 -8.89 -34.82
C LEU A 13 -1.88 -10.00 -33.76
N ILE A 14 -0.65 -10.35 -33.47
CA ILE A 14 -0.35 -11.28 -32.37
C ILE A 14 -0.64 -10.53 -31.08
N ILE A 15 -1.83 -10.76 -30.49
CA ILE A 15 -2.15 -10.37 -29.13
C ILE A 15 -1.39 -11.35 -28.22
N SER A 16 -0.17 -10.98 -27.83
CA SER A 16 0.52 -11.69 -26.75
C SER A 16 -0.26 -11.44 -25.45
N LEU A 17 -0.99 -12.46 -25.00
CA LEU A 17 -1.42 -12.53 -23.60
C LEU A 17 -0.12 -12.59 -22.75
N GLN A 18 0.25 -11.49 -22.15
CA GLN A 18 1.34 -11.48 -21.20
C GLN A 18 0.85 -12.13 -19.91
N ALA A 19 1.27 -13.37 -19.67
CA ALA A 19 1.15 -13.98 -18.35
C ALA A 19 2.05 -13.19 -17.39
N HIS A 20 1.47 -12.50 -16.42
CA HIS A 20 2.24 -11.91 -15.33
C HIS A 20 3.00 -13.02 -14.60
N ALA A 21 4.30 -12.82 -14.40
CA ALA A 21 5.11 -13.80 -13.69
C ALA A 21 4.60 -13.92 -12.23
N THR A 22 4.28 -15.15 -11.82
CA THR A 22 3.86 -15.43 -10.43
C THR A 22 5.04 -15.14 -9.51
N PRO A 23 4.91 -14.25 -8.51
CA PRO A 23 6.02 -13.88 -7.65
C PRO A 23 6.45 -15.01 -6.70
N GLY A 24 7.71 -15.01 -6.33
CA GLY A 24 8.21 -15.77 -5.18
C GLY A 24 7.66 -15.16 -3.89
N PHE A 25 7.51 -15.99 -2.85
CA PHE A 25 6.95 -15.58 -1.57
C PHE A 25 7.65 -16.24 -0.40
N ARG A 26 7.92 -15.46 0.65
CA ARG A 26 8.40 -15.96 1.96
C ARG A 26 7.67 -15.25 3.10
N GLN A 27 7.52 -15.99 4.20
CA GLN A 27 7.18 -15.41 5.49
C GLN A 27 8.34 -15.60 6.45
N VAL A 28 8.67 -14.55 7.18
CA VAL A 28 9.73 -14.57 8.19
C VAL A 28 9.23 -13.91 9.46
N THR A 29 9.81 -14.29 10.58
CA THR A 29 9.56 -13.63 11.87
C THR A 29 10.85 -12.98 12.32
N LEU A 30 10.88 -11.65 12.35
CA LEU A 30 12.01 -10.90 12.86
C LEU A 30 11.96 -10.85 14.37
N LYS A 31 13.14 -10.85 15.00
CA LYS A 31 13.25 -10.57 16.44
C LYS A 31 12.72 -9.17 16.70
N GLY A 32 11.66 -9.09 17.47
CA GLY A 32 10.98 -7.84 17.73
C GLY A 32 11.70 -6.91 18.68
N ASP A 33 11.31 -5.65 18.67
CA ASP A 33 11.68 -4.70 19.71
C ASP A 33 11.02 -5.10 21.04
N GLN A 34 11.75 -5.02 22.14
CA GLN A 34 11.28 -5.41 23.48
C GLN A 34 10.68 -6.85 23.53
N GLY A 35 11.14 -7.75 22.67
CA GLY A 35 10.72 -9.15 22.65
C GLY A 35 9.41 -9.45 21.90
N VAL A 36 8.74 -8.45 21.34
CA VAL A 36 7.54 -8.66 20.52
C VAL A 36 7.97 -9.04 19.10
N PRO A 37 7.66 -10.26 18.60
CA PRO A 37 8.07 -10.68 17.25
C PRO A 37 7.35 -9.86 16.17
N LEU A 38 8.05 -9.63 15.05
CA LEU A 38 7.49 -8.95 13.88
C LEU A 38 7.39 -9.96 12.73
N ASN A 39 6.19 -10.36 12.39
CA ASN A 39 5.93 -11.19 11.22
C ASN A 39 5.98 -10.36 9.96
N VAL A 40 6.69 -10.83 8.93
CA VAL A 40 6.87 -10.14 7.66
C VAL A 40 6.57 -11.08 6.52
N ALA A 41 5.72 -10.68 5.60
CA ALA A 41 5.52 -11.33 4.32
C ALA A 41 6.35 -10.61 3.25
N VAL A 42 7.04 -11.37 2.39
CA VAL A 42 7.89 -10.83 1.33
C VAL A 42 7.54 -11.48 0.01
N TRP A 43 7.20 -10.66 -0.99
CA TRP A 43 7.05 -11.04 -2.39
C TRP A 43 8.26 -10.56 -3.18
N TYR A 44 8.72 -11.34 -4.13
CA TYR A 44 9.90 -10.98 -4.92
C TYR A 44 9.85 -11.59 -6.32
N PRO A 45 10.55 -11.02 -7.30
CA PRO A 45 10.70 -11.61 -8.61
C PRO A 45 11.37 -12.98 -8.52
N ALA A 46 10.79 -14.01 -9.11
CA ALA A 46 11.33 -15.36 -9.13
C ALA A 46 12.19 -15.61 -10.38
N ALA A 47 13.33 -16.27 -10.23
CA ALA A 47 14.27 -16.56 -11.33
C ALA A 47 13.71 -17.54 -12.36
N VAL A 48 12.89 -18.49 -11.91
CA VAL A 48 12.29 -19.53 -12.75
C VAL A 48 10.89 -19.83 -12.22
N GLN A 49 9.92 -19.91 -13.11
CA GLN A 49 8.54 -20.30 -12.80
C GLN A 49 8.46 -21.82 -12.55
N LYS A 50 9.31 -22.36 -11.66
CA LYS A 50 9.27 -23.74 -11.20
C LYS A 50 8.78 -23.78 -9.78
N GLY A 51 7.74 -24.55 -9.55
CA GLY A 51 7.11 -24.72 -8.24
C GLY A 51 5.60 -24.87 -8.38
N VAL A 52 4.99 -25.32 -7.31
CA VAL A 52 3.52 -25.38 -7.22
C VAL A 52 3.05 -23.98 -6.82
N SER A 53 2.16 -23.42 -7.65
CA SER A 53 1.46 -22.18 -7.27
C SER A 53 0.52 -22.46 -6.12
N GLU A 54 0.53 -21.58 -5.12
CA GLU A 54 -0.44 -21.59 -4.02
C GLU A 54 -1.01 -20.20 -3.81
N THR A 55 -2.22 -20.13 -3.25
CA THR A 55 -2.88 -18.85 -2.94
C THR A 55 -2.58 -18.43 -1.50
N VAL A 56 -2.03 -17.23 -1.30
CA VAL A 56 -1.81 -16.62 0.02
C VAL A 56 -2.74 -15.44 0.24
N GLY A 57 -3.02 -15.13 1.52
CA GLY A 57 -3.93 -14.05 1.89
C GLY A 57 -5.42 -14.33 1.60
N GLY A 58 -5.73 -15.48 0.98
CA GLY A 58 -7.09 -15.96 0.77
C GLY A 58 -7.63 -16.69 2.00
N ASN A 59 -8.96 -16.63 2.18
CA ASN A 59 -9.72 -17.37 3.19
C ASN A 59 -11.18 -17.52 2.74
N ALA A 60 -12.11 -17.80 3.65
CA ALA A 60 -13.54 -17.91 3.32
C ALA A 60 -14.10 -16.62 2.71
N ALA A 61 -13.64 -15.44 3.17
CA ALA A 61 -14.14 -14.14 2.76
C ALA A 61 -13.33 -13.50 1.62
N PHE A 62 -12.03 -13.73 1.52
CA PHE A 62 -11.14 -13.02 0.59
C PHE A 62 -10.53 -13.93 -0.47
N VAL A 63 -10.29 -13.37 -1.66
CA VAL A 63 -9.77 -14.10 -2.82
C VAL A 63 -8.31 -14.54 -2.63
N GLY A 64 -7.45 -13.65 -2.12
CA GLY A 64 -6.00 -13.90 -2.04
C GLY A 64 -5.26 -13.67 -3.35
N THR A 65 -3.98 -14.07 -3.38
CA THR A 65 -3.10 -13.92 -4.56
C THR A 65 -2.23 -15.16 -4.74
N ASP A 66 -1.96 -15.52 -5.99
CA ASP A 66 -1.12 -16.66 -6.32
C ASP A 66 0.36 -16.31 -6.20
N ILE A 67 1.12 -17.24 -5.62
CA ILE A 67 2.57 -17.13 -5.40
C ILE A 67 3.26 -18.47 -5.62
N ILE A 68 4.59 -18.46 -5.68
CA ILE A 68 5.43 -19.65 -5.58
C ILE A 68 6.24 -19.53 -4.27
N ARG A 69 5.88 -20.39 -3.30
CA ARG A 69 6.56 -20.36 -2.00
C ARG A 69 8.02 -20.75 -2.15
N ASP A 70 8.90 -20.03 -1.45
CA ASP A 70 10.33 -20.26 -1.39
C ASP A 70 11.03 -20.37 -2.76
N ALA A 71 10.44 -19.73 -3.80
CA ALA A 71 11.07 -19.66 -5.10
C ALA A 71 12.47 -19.07 -5.03
N VAL A 72 13.36 -19.47 -5.95
CA VAL A 72 14.68 -18.85 -6.08
C VAL A 72 14.49 -17.41 -6.57
N PRO A 73 15.05 -16.42 -5.86
CA PRO A 73 14.94 -15.03 -6.28
C PRO A 73 15.62 -14.78 -7.64
N ALA A 74 15.06 -13.88 -8.43
CA ALA A 74 15.69 -13.41 -9.66
C ALA A 74 17.01 -12.67 -9.36
N SER A 75 17.95 -12.77 -10.29
CA SER A 75 19.23 -12.06 -10.21
C SER A 75 19.07 -10.57 -10.50
N GLY A 76 20.05 -9.78 -10.08
CA GLY A 76 20.05 -8.34 -10.27
C GLY A 76 19.58 -7.57 -9.04
N LYS A 77 19.55 -6.23 -9.17
CA LYS A 77 19.07 -5.33 -8.13
C LYS A 77 17.62 -4.93 -8.42
N HIS A 78 16.77 -5.06 -7.42
CA HIS A 78 15.35 -4.77 -7.49
C HIS A 78 14.99 -3.58 -6.60
N PRO A 79 14.09 -2.69 -7.00
CA PRO A 79 13.55 -1.69 -6.09
C PRO A 79 12.81 -2.38 -4.94
N LEU A 80 12.83 -1.77 -3.76
CA LEU A 80 12.15 -2.27 -2.57
C LEU A 80 10.94 -1.41 -2.25
N LEU A 81 9.78 -2.04 -2.10
CA LEU A 81 8.55 -1.41 -1.64
C LEU A 81 8.14 -2.00 -0.28
N LEU A 82 8.09 -1.16 0.75
CA LEU A 82 7.52 -1.54 2.04
C LEU A 82 6.02 -1.27 2.02
N ILE A 83 5.21 -2.17 2.61
CA ILE A 83 3.76 -1.97 2.70
C ILE A 83 3.32 -2.02 4.16
N SER A 84 2.60 -0.99 4.61
CA SER A 84 2.04 -0.87 5.95
C SER A 84 0.52 -0.94 5.92
N HIS A 85 -0.07 -1.91 6.64
CA HIS A 85 -1.51 -2.14 6.69
C HIS A 85 -2.25 -1.13 7.59
N GLY A 86 -3.57 -1.07 7.45
CA GLY A 86 -4.48 -0.28 8.28
C GLY A 86 -4.67 -0.85 9.69
N PHE A 87 -5.50 -0.18 10.50
CA PHE A 87 -5.89 -0.67 11.83
C PHE A 87 -6.67 -1.99 11.71
N ASN A 88 -6.41 -2.94 12.59
CA ASN A 88 -6.95 -4.31 12.57
C ASN A 88 -6.69 -5.09 11.27
N GLY A 89 -5.82 -4.58 10.39
CA GLY A 89 -5.44 -5.26 9.16
C GLY A 89 -4.27 -6.22 9.34
N SER A 90 -3.75 -6.69 8.23
CA SER A 90 -2.52 -7.48 8.13
C SER A 90 -1.92 -7.33 6.74
N TRP A 91 -0.75 -7.91 6.50
CA TRP A 91 -0.17 -7.96 5.16
C TRP A 91 -1.14 -8.53 4.10
N ARG A 92 -2.11 -9.36 4.54
CA ARG A 92 -3.10 -10.01 3.67
C ARG A 92 -4.02 -9.01 2.97
N ASN A 93 -4.36 -7.92 3.65
CA ASN A 93 -5.25 -6.89 3.10
C ASN A 93 -4.69 -6.22 1.84
N LEU A 94 -3.36 -6.10 1.76
CA LEU A 94 -2.65 -5.45 0.66
C LEU A 94 -1.82 -6.45 -0.18
N SER A 95 -2.05 -7.76 -0.03
CA SER A 95 -1.34 -8.81 -0.78
C SER A 95 -1.56 -8.69 -2.29
N TRP A 96 -2.73 -8.19 -2.73
CA TRP A 96 -3.02 -7.90 -4.12
C TRP A 96 -2.04 -6.88 -4.71
N LEU A 97 -1.79 -5.77 -3.99
CA LEU A 97 -0.82 -4.75 -4.40
C LEU A 97 0.61 -5.30 -4.33
N ALA A 98 0.94 -6.04 -3.26
CA ALA A 98 2.26 -6.63 -3.10
C ALA A 98 2.59 -7.58 -4.25
N SER A 99 1.66 -8.47 -4.62
CA SER A 99 1.81 -9.40 -5.73
C SER A 99 1.94 -8.66 -7.08
N ALA A 100 1.10 -7.66 -7.32
CA ALA A 100 1.14 -6.85 -8.54
C ALA A 100 2.47 -6.10 -8.69
N MET A 101 3.00 -5.50 -7.62
CA MET A 101 4.28 -4.78 -7.65
C MET A 101 5.47 -5.74 -7.78
N ALA A 102 5.39 -6.94 -7.17
CA ALA A 102 6.44 -7.95 -7.35
C ALA A 102 6.49 -8.46 -8.80
N ALA A 103 5.34 -8.61 -9.46
CA ALA A 103 5.26 -8.90 -10.90
C ALA A 103 5.87 -7.77 -11.77
N GLN A 104 5.95 -6.54 -11.26
CA GLN A 104 6.63 -5.41 -11.91
C GLN A 104 8.14 -5.34 -11.56
N GLY A 105 8.69 -6.37 -10.93
CA GLY A 105 10.11 -6.46 -10.62
C GLY A 105 10.53 -5.88 -9.27
N TYR A 106 9.60 -5.51 -8.40
CA TYR A 106 9.89 -5.02 -7.04
C TYR A 106 10.08 -6.19 -6.07
N ILE A 107 10.96 -6.03 -5.10
CA ILE A 107 10.86 -6.75 -3.83
C ILE A 107 9.85 -5.99 -2.99
N VAL A 108 8.84 -6.70 -2.45
CA VAL A 108 7.79 -6.07 -1.62
C VAL A 108 7.76 -6.74 -0.26
N ALA A 109 7.83 -5.97 0.81
CA ALA A 109 7.82 -6.50 2.16
C ALA A 109 6.76 -5.81 3.03
N ALA A 110 5.95 -6.61 3.72
CA ALA A 110 4.82 -6.14 4.51
C ALA A 110 4.83 -6.78 5.90
N PRO A 111 5.13 -6.02 6.98
CA PRO A 111 5.00 -6.51 8.34
C PRO A 111 3.55 -6.53 8.81
N ASP A 112 3.27 -7.40 9.80
CA ASP A 112 2.10 -7.31 10.66
C ASP A 112 2.47 -6.52 11.92
N HIS A 113 1.96 -5.30 12.05
CA HIS A 113 2.29 -4.39 13.16
C HIS A 113 1.63 -4.85 14.47
N PRO A 114 2.40 -5.23 15.52
CA PRO A 114 1.86 -5.70 16.77
C PRO A 114 0.87 -4.73 17.42
N GLY A 115 -0.18 -5.26 18.04
CA GLY A 115 -1.24 -4.49 18.68
C GLY A 115 -2.31 -3.93 17.74
N THR A 116 -1.98 -3.77 16.45
CA THR A 116 -2.88 -3.18 15.44
C THR A 116 -3.12 -4.11 14.23
N THR A 117 -2.77 -5.38 14.35
CA THR A 117 -3.01 -6.41 13.32
C THR A 117 -4.18 -7.32 13.67
N THR A 118 -4.80 -7.92 12.67
CA THR A 118 -5.91 -8.89 12.80
C THR A 118 -5.61 -10.01 13.82
N PHE A 119 -4.35 -10.39 13.98
CA PHE A 119 -3.94 -11.53 14.81
C PHE A 119 -3.34 -11.14 16.16
N ASN A 120 -3.15 -9.86 16.41
CA ASN A 120 -2.63 -9.33 17.67
C ASN A 120 -3.29 -7.99 17.99
N HIS A 121 -4.21 -8.02 18.94
CA HIS A 121 -4.95 -6.85 19.44
C HIS A 121 -4.50 -6.45 20.85
N ASN A 122 -3.23 -6.73 21.22
CA ASN A 122 -2.71 -6.34 22.53
C ASN A 122 -2.83 -4.81 22.73
N PRO A 123 -3.60 -4.34 23.72
CA PRO A 123 -3.85 -2.92 23.88
C PRO A 123 -2.60 -2.10 24.22
N GLU A 124 -1.65 -2.69 24.95
CA GLU A 124 -0.41 -2.03 25.32
C GLU A 124 0.50 -1.79 24.12
N ASP A 125 0.50 -2.73 23.13
CA ASP A 125 1.23 -2.57 21.88
C ASP A 125 0.50 -1.60 20.95
N ALA A 126 -0.84 -1.68 20.86
CA ALA A 126 -1.65 -0.77 20.04
C ALA A 126 -1.45 0.71 20.44
N ARG A 127 -1.35 0.99 21.76
CA ARG A 127 -1.10 2.34 22.29
C ARG A 127 0.29 2.89 21.94
N LYS A 128 1.20 2.06 21.43
CA LYS A 128 2.56 2.45 21.01
C LYS A 128 2.65 2.61 19.50
N LEU A 129 1.66 3.29 18.90
CA LEU A 129 1.54 3.52 17.46
C LEU A 129 2.85 4.01 16.81
N TRP A 130 3.63 4.82 17.52
CA TRP A 130 4.93 5.34 17.07
C TRP A 130 6.00 4.28 16.78
N ARG A 131 5.79 3.01 17.13
CA ARG A 131 6.70 1.90 16.78
C ARG A 131 6.65 1.53 15.30
N ARG A 132 5.50 1.74 14.64
CA ARG A 132 5.29 1.31 13.25
C ARG A 132 6.35 1.81 12.27
N PRO A 133 6.77 3.09 12.26
CA PRO A 133 7.87 3.54 11.41
C PRO A 133 9.19 2.78 11.67
N GLY A 134 9.55 2.55 12.93
CA GLY A 134 10.73 1.79 13.30
C GLY A 134 10.66 0.31 12.89
N GLU A 135 9.46 -0.28 12.90
CA GLU A 135 9.21 -1.64 12.41
C GLU A 135 9.44 -1.73 10.90
N ILE A 136 8.99 -0.76 10.12
CA ILE A 136 9.31 -0.66 8.68
C ILE A 136 10.82 -0.53 8.46
N SER A 137 11.51 0.33 9.23
CA SER A 137 12.97 0.49 9.13
C SER A 137 13.72 -0.83 9.38
N ARG A 138 13.28 -1.64 10.36
CA ARG A 138 13.85 -2.99 10.60
C ARG A 138 13.59 -3.96 9.45
N VAL A 139 12.44 -3.86 8.78
CA VAL A 139 12.17 -4.66 7.58
C VAL A 139 13.11 -4.27 6.44
N ILE A 140 13.42 -2.98 6.27
CA ILE A 140 14.45 -2.53 5.30
C ILE A 140 15.80 -3.17 5.63
N ASP A 141 16.21 -3.16 6.92
CA ASP A 141 17.47 -3.77 7.35
C ASP A 141 17.52 -5.26 7.00
N PHE A 142 16.45 -6.00 7.33
CA PHE A 142 16.35 -7.42 7.03
C PHE A 142 16.46 -7.71 5.54
N VAL A 143 15.63 -7.08 4.70
CA VAL A 143 15.62 -7.34 3.25
C VAL A 143 16.97 -6.96 2.62
N SER A 144 17.59 -5.87 3.08
CA SER A 144 18.92 -5.45 2.58
C SER A 144 20.05 -6.41 2.92
N GLN A 145 19.90 -7.21 4.00
CA GLN A 145 20.91 -8.17 4.47
C GLN A 145 20.62 -9.61 4.06
N SER A 146 19.46 -9.90 3.48
CA SER A 146 18.99 -11.27 3.21
C SER A 146 18.74 -11.50 1.72
N SER A 147 19.70 -11.09 0.88
CA SER A 147 19.56 -11.17 -0.58
C SER A 147 19.40 -12.61 -1.10
N GLU A 148 19.94 -13.59 -0.41
CA GLU A 148 19.76 -15.01 -0.73
C GLU A 148 18.32 -15.50 -0.54
N LEU A 149 17.55 -14.83 0.30
CA LEU A 149 16.15 -15.18 0.58
C LEU A 149 15.15 -14.48 -0.33
N THR A 150 15.38 -13.20 -0.65
CA THR A 150 14.37 -12.34 -1.28
C THR A 150 14.86 -11.65 -2.55
N GLY A 151 16.11 -11.84 -2.92
CA GLY A 151 16.77 -11.07 -3.99
C GLY A 151 17.46 -9.81 -3.47
N THR A 152 18.28 -9.19 -4.29
CA THR A 152 19.10 -8.04 -3.90
C THR A 152 18.29 -6.74 -4.01
N ALA A 153 17.97 -6.12 -2.89
CA ALA A 153 17.35 -4.79 -2.88
C ALA A 153 18.33 -3.70 -3.36
N ASP A 154 17.84 -2.76 -4.16
CA ASP A 154 18.59 -1.57 -4.56
C ASP A 154 18.46 -0.47 -3.49
N PRO A 155 19.52 -0.12 -2.75
CA PRO A 155 19.43 0.89 -1.69
C PRO A 155 19.11 2.30 -2.19
N ALA A 156 19.26 2.56 -3.49
CA ALA A 156 18.89 3.82 -4.12
C ALA A 156 17.39 3.88 -4.49
N ARG A 157 16.66 2.76 -4.42
CA ARG A 157 15.29 2.61 -4.91
C ARG A 157 14.38 1.98 -3.87
N ILE A 158 14.26 2.61 -2.69
CA ILE A 158 13.40 2.17 -1.60
C ILE A 158 12.21 3.11 -1.49
N ALA A 159 10.99 2.56 -1.50
CA ALA A 159 9.75 3.29 -1.30
C ALA A 159 8.89 2.62 -0.22
N ALA A 160 7.90 3.36 0.28
CA ALA A 160 6.91 2.81 1.20
C ALA A 160 5.50 3.20 0.78
N ALA A 161 4.56 2.25 0.88
CA ALA A 161 3.13 2.46 0.67
C ALA A 161 2.35 2.07 1.93
N GLY A 162 1.24 2.74 2.20
CA GLY A 162 0.43 2.40 3.37
C GLY A 162 -1.01 2.83 3.24
N HIS A 163 -1.92 1.96 3.71
CA HIS A 163 -3.35 2.18 3.69
C HIS A 163 -3.85 2.59 5.07
N SER A 164 -4.75 3.59 5.12
CA SER A 164 -5.39 4.00 6.37
C SER A 164 -4.35 4.37 7.45
N LEU A 165 -4.29 3.66 8.57
CA LEU A 165 -3.25 3.80 9.59
C LEU A 165 -1.83 3.54 9.02
N GLY A 166 -1.72 2.73 7.96
CA GLY A 166 -0.48 2.56 7.20
C GLY A 166 -0.07 3.84 6.46
N GLY A 167 -1.03 4.64 6.00
CA GLY A 167 -0.80 5.97 5.47
C GLY A 167 -0.14 6.89 6.49
N TRP A 168 -0.62 6.89 7.74
CA TRP A 168 0.04 7.57 8.86
C TRP A 168 1.50 7.10 9.02
N THR A 169 1.74 5.80 8.96
CA THR A 169 3.08 5.22 9.09
C THR A 169 4.05 5.74 8.02
N VAL A 170 3.63 5.72 6.75
CA VAL A 170 4.52 6.13 5.65
C VAL A 170 4.73 7.65 5.60
N MET A 171 3.75 8.44 6.02
CA MET A 171 3.93 9.89 6.16
C MET A 171 4.92 10.23 7.28
N SER A 172 4.90 9.49 8.40
CA SER A 172 5.91 9.61 9.46
C SER A 172 7.31 9.26 8.95
N LEU A 173 7.44 8.20 8.15
CA LEU A 173 8.71 7.81 7.50
C LEU A 173 9.20 8.85 6.49
N ALA A 174 8.30 9.62 5.88
CA ALA A 174 8.64 10.74 4.99
C ALA A 174 9.13 11.99 5.76
N GLY A 175 8.99 12.02 7.09
CA GLY A 175 9.39 13.12 7.98
C GLY A 175 8.25 14.01 8.47
N ALA A 176 6.98 13.61 8.23
CA ALA A 176 5.85 14.27 8.86
C ALA A 176 5.84 14.01 10.38
N ARG A 177 5.59 15.04 11.17
CA ARG A 177 5.53 14.97 12.64
C ARG A 177 4.09 15.06 13.11
N PHE A 178 3.69 14.07 13.89
CA PHE A 178 2.33 13.95 14.37
C PHE A 178 2.21 14.57 15.77
N ASP A 179 1.30 15.52 15.93
CA ASP A 179 0.92 16.08 17.23
C ASP A 179 -0.45 15.55 17.67
N PRO A 180 -0.52 14.68 18.66
CA PRO A 180 -1.76 14.16 19.21
C PRO A 180 -2.80 15.22 19.54
N LEU A 181 -2.36 16.38 20.11
CA LEU A 181 -3.29 17.44 20.51
C LEU A 181 -4.01 18.07 19.30
N ARG A 182 -3.34 18.13 18.15
CA ARG A 182 -3.98 18.61 16.91
C ARG A 182 -5.12 17.69 16.49
N LEU A 183 -4.88 16.38 16.50
CA LEU A 183 -5.93 15.41 16.15
C LEU A 183 -7.07 15.45 17.17
N LEU A 184 -6.77 15.43 18.46
CA LEU A 184 -7.80 15.47 19.50
C LEU A 184 -8.67 16.72 19.40
N HIS A 185 -8.07 17.90 19.13
CA HIS A 185 -8.81 19.13 18.90
C HIS A 185 -9.66 19.07 17.61
N ASP A 186 -9.14 18.45 16.55
CA ASP A 186 -9.87 18.27 15.31
C ASP A 186 -11.06 17.32 15.51
N CYS A 187 -10.87 16.22 16.21
CA CYS A 187 -11.91 15.24 16.56
C CYS A 187 -13.05 15.80 17.42
N GLN A 188 -12.83 16.88 18.18
CA GLN A 188 -13.92 17.58 18.87
C GLN A 188 -14.95 18.19 17.90
N ARG A 189 -14.53 18.52 16.71
CA ARG A 189 -15.39 19.07 15.63
C ARG A 189 -15.92 17.99 14.70
N HIS A 190 -15.24 16.86 14.61
CA HIS A 190 -15.51 15.76 13.68
C HIS A 190 -15.74 14.43 14.41
N VAL A 191 -16.59 14.45 15.43
CA VAL A 191 -16.81 13.32 16.39
C VAL A 191 -17.27 12.01 15.72
N LEU A 192 -17.86 12.09 14.53
CA LEU A 192 -18.33 10.92 13.77
C LEU A 192 -17.27 10.34 12.86
N ARG A 193 -16.14 11.04 12.65
CA ARG A 193 -15.09 10.54 11.77
C ARG A 193 -14.48 9.25 12.35
N GLY A 194 -14.28 8.27 11.47
CA GLY A 194 -13.93 6.89 11.87
C GLY A 194 -12.63 6.79 12.66
N ASP A 195 -11.61 7.56 12.27
CA ASP A 195 -10.31 7.58 12.96
C ASP A 195 -10.36 8.24 14.35
N CYS A 196 -11.27 9.18 14.58
CA CYS A 196 -11.48 9.79 15.89
C CYS A 196 -11.94 8.79 16.95
N LYS A 197 -12.63 7.72 16.52
CA LYS A 197 -13.05 6.61 17.39
C LYS A 197 -11.87 5.75 17.86
N LEU A 198 -10.70 5.89 17.24
CA LEU A 198 -9.50 5.10 17.54
C LEU A 198 -8.52 5.78 18.49
N THR A 199 -8.72 7.04 18.84
CA THR A 199 -7.73 7.85 19.58
C THR A 199 -7.29 7.20 20.90
N ILE A 200 -8.21 6.67 21.70
CA ILE A 200 -7.93 5.97 22.96
C ILE A 200 -7.19 4.65 22.70
N ARG A 201 -7.66 3.86 21.72
CA ARG A 201 -7.06 2.55 21.40
C ARG A 201 -5.61 2.68 20.92
N LEU A 202 -5.29 3.78 20.25
CA LEU A 202 -3.96 4.06 19.68
C LEU A 202 -3.05 4.89 20.62
N GLY A 203 -3.51 5.21 21.85
CA GLY A 203 -2.73 5.98 22.82
C GLY A 203 -2.52 7.46 22.45
N ILE A 204 -3.35 7.99 21.55
CA ILE A 204 -3.29 9.39 21.11
C ILE A 204 -3.76 10.33 22.20
N ASP A 205 -4.62 9.85 23.11
CA ASP A 205 -5.11 10.55 24.30
C ASP A 205 -4.09 10.65 25.43
N ASP A 206 -2.98 9.90 25.34
CA ASP A 206 -1.94 9.87 26.37
C ASP A 206 -1.00 11.08 26.24
N ALA A 207 -1.16 12.05 27.13
CA ALA A 207 -0.33 13.24 27.14
C ALA A 207 1.16 12.95 27.35
N SER A 208 1.51 11.85 28.06
CA SER A 208 2.91 11.44 28.27
C SER A 208 3.59 10.95 26.99
N ALA A 209 2.83 10.42 26.04
CA ALA A 209 3.33 9.93 24.75
C ALA A 209 3.52 11.05 23.70
N ARG A 210 3.05 12.27 23.96
CA ARG A 210 3.06 13.36 22.98
C ARG A 210 4.43 13.62 22.37
N ASN A 211 5.48 13.67 23.19
CA ASN A 211 6.84 13.95 22.71
C ASN A 211 7.36 12.85 21.80
N VAL A 212 7.00 11.60 22.04
CA VAL A 212 7.36 10.47 21.20
C VAL A 212 6.63 10.54 19.84
N PHE A 213 5.35 10.89 19.84
CA PHE A 213 4.61 11.13 18.59
C PHE A 213 5.20 12.28 17.75
N LEU A 214 5.69 13.35 18.41
CA LEU A 214 6.32 14.49 17.76
C LEU A 214 7.76 14.23 17.30
N SER A 215 8.34 13.07 17.66
CA SER A 215 9.71 12.73 17.29
C SER A 215 9.88 12.62 15.77
N ASP A 216 11.12 12.68 15.33
CA ASP A 216 11.49 12.50 13.93
C ASP A 216 11.62 11.01 13.62
N TRP A 217 10.64 10.49 12.90
CA TRP A 217 10.60 9.09 12.47
C TRP A 217 11.04 8.90 11.02
N GLN A 218 11.64 9.93 10.42
CA GLN A 218 12.10 9.86 9.03
C GLN A 218 13.15 8.76 8.84
N ASP A 219 12.93 7.90 7.84
CA ASP A 219 13.97 7.02 7.33
C ASP A 219 14.49 7.55 5.99
N LYS A 220 15.73 8.08 5.99
CA LYS A 220 16.35 8.72 4.82
C LYS A 220 16.65 7.77 3.66
N ARG A 221 16.56 6.46 3.89
CA ARG A 221 16.68 5.45 2.82
C ARG A 221 15.47 5.45 1.92
N ILE A 222 14.30 5.83 2.42
CA ILE A 222 13.05 5.92 1.66
C ILE A 222 13.13 7.13 0.72
N LYS A 223 12.89 6.89 -0.58
CA LYS A 223 13.00 7.88 -1.66
C LYS A 223 11.65 8.39 -2.15
N ALA A 224 10.58 7.64 -1.90
CA ALA A 224 9.21 8.03 -2.24
C ALA A 224 8.23 7.34 -1.30
N VAL A 225 7.07 7.94 -1.09
CA VAL A 225 5.98 7.29 -0.34
C VAL A 225 4.65 7.36 -1.10
N VAL A 226 3.80 6.37 -0.84
CA VAL A 226 2.43 6.28 -1.37
C VAL A 226 1.47 6.20 -0.19
N SER A 227 0.62 7.19 -0.03
CA SER A 227 -0.45 7.23 0.96
C SER A 227 -1.76 6.77 0.31
N LEU A 228 -2.34 5.68 0.79
CA LEU A 228 -3.58 5.11 0.31
C LEU A 228 -4.66 5.41 1.34
N ASP A 229 -5.46 6.43 1.09
CA ASP A 229 -6.58 6.87 1.91
C ASP A 229 -6.22 6.92 3.42
N ALA A 230 -5.20 7.73 3.75
CA ALA A 230 -4.67 7.82 5.11
C ALA A 230 -5.72 8.27 6.11
N GLY A 231 -5.68 7.70 7.31
CA GLY A 231 -6.37 8.22 8.49
C GLY A 231 -5.44 9.00 9.42
N LEU A 232 -6.00 9.70 10.39
CA LEU A 232 -5.32 10.52 11.41
C LEU A 232 -4.56 11.73 10.82
N ALA A 233 -4.81 12.10 9.57
CA ALA A 233 -4.05 13.11 8.84
C ALA A 233 -4.03 14.50 9.51
N PRO A 234 -5.12 15.01 10.14
CA PRO A 234 -5.13 16.32 10.80
C PRO A 234 -4.15 16.45 11.97
N GLY A 235 -3.69 15.31 12.52
CA GLY A 235 -2.66 15.29 13.55
C GLY A 235 -1.27 15.67 13.05
N PHE A 236 -0.96 15.50 11.77
CA PHE A 236 0.31 15.94 11.21
C PHE A 236 0.42 17.46 11.18
N THR A 237 1.58 17.98 11.60
CA THR A 237 1.78 19.43 11.64
C THR A 237 2.03 19.98 10.25
N PRO A 238 1.38 21.11 9.83
CA PRO A 238 1.58 21.72 8.53
C PRO A 238 3.06 22.04 8.25
N VAL A 239 3.78 22.49 9.29
CA VAL A 239 5.21 22.81 9.18
C VAL A 239 6.04 21.58 8.78
N SER A 240 5.76 20.40 9.35
CA SER A 240 6.50 19.19 8.97
C SER A 240 6.12 18.69 7.59
N LEU A 241 4.84 18.72 7.25
CA LEU A 241 4.35 18.35 5.91
C LEU A 241 4.99 19.21 4.82
N SER A 242 5.08 20.53 5.02
CA SER A 242 5.73 21.44 4.05
C SER A 242 7.24 21.20 3.90
N LYS A 243 7.88 20.54 4.86
CA LYS A 243 9.31 20.22 4.85
C LYS A 243 9.64 18.86 4.23
N ILE A 244 8.65 18.02 3.95
CA ILE A 244 8.87 16.76 3.24
C ILE A 244 9.61 17.07 1.94
N ASN A 245 10.71 16.35 1.69
CA ASN A 245 11.63 16.61 0.58
C ASN A 245 11.77 15.42 -0.38
N ILE A 246 10.90 14.42 -0.26
CA ILE A 246 10.78 13.29 -1.17
C ILE A 246 9.41 13.32 -1.88
N PRO A 247 9.29 12.73 -3.08
CA PRO A 247 8.01 12.61 -3.77
C PRO A 247 6.96 11.81 -2.98
N VAL A 248 5.72 12.27 -3.01
CA VAL A 248 4.59 11.62 -2.35
C VAL A 248 3.41 11.49 -3.31
N LEU A 249 2.92 10.27 -3.50
CA LEU A 249 1.63 9.99 -4.12
C LEU A 249 0.57 9.83 -3.04
N ILE A 250 -0.53 10.56 -3.16
CA ILE A 250 -1.68 10.48 -2.25
C ILE A 250 -2.88 10.04 -3.09
N LEU A 251 -3.36 8.82 -2.83
CA LEU A 251 -4.58 8.29 -3.42
C LEU A 251 -5.67 8.34 -2.37
N ALA A 252 -6.77 9.00 -2.68
CA ALA A 252 -7.91 9.17 -1.79
C ALA A 252 -9.12 8.41 -2.31
N ALA A 253 -9.96 7.90 -1.41
CA ALA A 253 -11.26 7.34 -1.77
C ALA A 253 -12.21 8.44 -2.28
N GLY A 254 -12.88 8.20 -3.41
CA GLY A 254 -13.85 9.13 -3.99
C GLY A 254 -15.17 9.18 -3.21
N ASN A 255 -15.50 8.10 -2.47
CA ASN A 255 -16.63 8.05 -1.55
C ASN A 255 -16.12 7.85 -0.10
N GLY A 256 -15.82 8.95 0.57
CA GLY A 256 -15.34 8.96 1.96
C GLY A 256 -16.42 8.71 3.01
N MET A 257 -17.70 8.56 2.61
CA MET A 257 -18.79 8.27 3.57
C MET A 257 -18.75 6.81 4.05
N VAL A 258 -18.27 5.91 3.20
CA VAL A 258 -18.03 4.52 3.58
C VAL A 258 -16.67 4.43 4.30
N GLY A 259 -16.68 4.08 5.58
CA GLY A 259 -15.50 4.10 6.44
C GLY A 259 -15.32 5.41 7.21
N GLU A 260 -16.18 6.42 6.95
CA GLU A 260 -16.19 7.71 7.68
C GLU A 260 -14.84 8.44 7.68
N LEU A 261 -14.13 8.39 6.55
CA LEU A 261 -12.86 9.10 6.31
C LEU A 261 -12.97 10.00 5.07
N PRO A 262 -13.63 11.16 5.18
CA PRO A 262 -13.80 12.08 4.06
C PRO A 262 -12.46 12.60 3.54
N ALA A 263 -12.24 12.50 2.23
CA ALA A 263 -11.00 12.92 1.60
C ALA A 263 -10.59 14.38 1.91
N PRO A 264 -11.52 15.37 1.97
CA PRO A 264 -11.16 16.75 2.32
C PRO A 264 -10.51 16.89 3.70
N GLU A 265 -10.94 16.07 4.68
CA GLU A 265 -10.46 16.14 6.06
C GLU A 265 -9.17 15.35 6.27
N GLU A 266 -8.89 14.36 5.44
CA GLU A 266 -7.78 13.43 5.56
C GLU A 266 -6.76 13.58 4.42
N SER A 267 -6.93 12.86 3.33
CA SER A 267 -5.97 12.79 2.24
C SER A 267 -5.74 14.14 1.54
N GLU A 268 -6.77 14.95 1.37
CA GLU A 268 -6.66 16.28 0.78
C GLU A 268 -6.00 17.27 1.74
N TYR A 269 -6.25 17.13 3.06
CA TYR A 269 -5.50 17.90 4.06
C TYR A 269 -4.00 17.67 3.91
N LEU A 270 -3.53 16.41 3.82
CA LEU A 270 -2.10 16.11 3.57
C LEU A 270 -1.59 16.80 2.32
N ALA A 271 -2.34 16.64 1.22
CA ALA A 271 -1.97 17.23 -0.05
C ALA A 271 -1.83 18.75 0.04
N ASN A 272 -2.77 19.44 0.70
CA ASN A 272 -2.81 20.89 0.78
C ASN A 272 -1.69 21.49 1.64
N GLN A 273 -1.09 20.72 2.56
CA GLN A 273 0.03 21.18 3.38
C GLN A 273 1.40 20.90 2.77
N MET A 274 1.49 20.14 1.68
CA MET A 274 2.74 19.76 1.05
C MET A 274 3.10 20.66 -0.14
N ARG A 275 4.40 20.69 -0.49
CA ARG A 275 4.88 21.37 -1.70
C ARG A 275 4.30 20.73 -2.95
N VAL A 276 3.70 21.53 -3.83
CA VAL A 276 3.04 21.07 -5.07
C VAL A 276 3.99 20.26 -5.97
N SER A 277 5.27 20.64 -6.03
CA SER A 277 6.28 19.96 -6.85
C SER A 277 6.67 18.57 -6.35
N LEU A 278 6.31 18.20 -5.14
CA LEU A 278 6.66 16.91 -4.52
C LEU A 278 5.43 16.03 -4.23
N ARG A 279 4.23 16.52 -4.50
CA ARG A 279 3.01 15.75 -4.29
C ARG A 279 2.26 15.47 -5.59
N LYS A 280 1.69 14.27 -5.69
CA LYS A 280 0.63 13.95 -6.65
C LYS A 280 -0.58 13.51 -5.85
N TYR A 281 -1.71 14.18 -6.02
CA TYR A 281 -2.99 13.86 -5.36
C TYR A 281 -3.96 13.36 -6.41
N ILE A 282 -4.59 12.21 -6.15
CA ILE A 282 -5.59 11.61 -7.05
C ILE A 282 -6.76 11.11 -6.22
N LEU A 283 -7.96 11.56 -6.59
CA LEU A 283 -9.20 11.02 -6.05
C LEU A 283 -9.64 9.82 -6.92
N ILE A 284 -9.68 8.63 -6.34
CA ILE A 284 -10.09 7.40 -7.02
C ILE A 284 -11.63 7.34 -7.03
N LYS A 285 -12.22 7.72 -8.15
CA LYS A 285 -13.67 7.72 -8.31
C LYS A 285 -14.23 6.30 -8.13
N GLY A 286 -15.31 6.17 -7.37
CA GLY A 286 -15.95 4.88 -7.06
C GLY A 286 -15.26 4.07 -5.96
N ALA A 287 -14.08 4.48 -5.50
CA ALA A 287 -13.45 3.84 -4.36
C ALA A 287 -14.07 4.32 -3.04
N THR A 288 -14.21 3.40 -2.09
CA THR A 288 -14.43 3.67 -0.66
C THR A 288 -13.13 3.46 0.09
N HIS A 289 -13.10 3.76 1.38
CA HIS A 289 -11.94 3.48 2.23
C HIS A 289 -11.46 2.02 2.12
N PHE A 290 -12.38 1.09 1.99
CA PHE A 290 -12.09 -0.34 1.97
C PHE A 290 -11.80 -0.90 0.57
N SER A 291 -11.98 -0.11 -0.50
CA SER A 291 -11.63 -0.51 -1.87
C SER A 291 -10.13 -0.75 -2.06
N PHE A 292 -9.30 -0.23 -1.16
CA PHE A 292 -7.84 -0.48 -1.14
C PHE A 292 -7.48 -1.82 -0.50
N MET A 293 -8.45 -2.55 0.08
CA MET A 293 -8.24 -3.85 0.69
C MET A 293 -8.47 -4.99 -0.33
N GLN A 294 -8.20 -6.22 0.09
CA GLN A 294 -8.33 -7.41 -0.74
C GLN A 294 -9.77 -7.58 -1.30
N ILE A 295 -9.89 -8.23 -2.45
CA ILE A 295 -11.17 -8.53 -3.10
C ILE A 295 -11.95 -9.54 -2.26
N CYS A 296 -13.20 -9.19 -1.97
CA CYS A 296 -14.15 -10.07 -1.28
C CYS A 296 -14.72 -11.14 -2.23
N LYS A 297 -14.92 -12.34 -1.71
CA LYS A 297 -15.66 -13.41 -2.40
C LYS A 297 -17.16 -13.14 -2.32
N PRO A 298 -17.96 -13.72 -3.24
CA PRO A 298 -19.42 -13.69 -3.10
C PRO A 298 -19.89 -14.19 -1.73
N GLY A 299 -20.70 -13.41 -1.03
CA GLY A 299 -21.20 -13.73 0.32
C GLY A 299 -20.23 -13.43 1.48
N ALA A 300 -19.07 -12.86 1.20
CA ALA A 300 -18.05 -12.54 2.20
C ALA A 300 -18.55 -11.56 3.28
N GLU A 301 -19.36 -10.58 2.90
CA GLU A 301 -19.97 -9.62 3.84
C GLU A 301 -20.65 -10.33 4.99
N LYS A 302 -21.56 -11.27 4.67
CA LYS A 302 -22.27 -12.05 5.71
C LYS A 302 -21.30 -12.87 6.57
N ILE A 303 -20.28 -13.50 5.99
CA ILE A 303 -19.31 -14.30 6.72
C ILE A 303 -18.56 -13.42 7.74
N ILE A 304 -18.17 -12.21 7.33
CA ILE A 304 -17.45 -11.27 8.18
C ILE A 304 -18.38 -10.73 9.29
N ASP A 305 -19.61 -10.36 8.95
CA ASP A 305 -20.60 -9.86 9.92
C ASP A 305 -21.04 -10.92 10.96
N ASP A 306 -21.08 -12.19 10.57
CA ASP A 306 -21.36 -13.29 11.50
C ASP A 306 -20.23 -13.44 12.56
N GLU A 307 -18.97 -13.09 12.21
CA GLU A 307 -17.82 -13.11 13.13
C GLU A 307 -17.63 -11.78 13.87
N SER A 308 -17.84 -10.67 13.18
CA SER A 308 -17.62 -9.30 13.69
C SER A 308 -18.72 -8.37 13.14
N PRO A 309 -19.84 -8.20 13.86
CA PRO A 309 -20.98 -7.41 13.40
C PRO A 309 -20.60 -5.98 12.99
N GLY A 310 -20.92 -5.60 11.74
CA GLY A 310 -20.59 -4.32 11.14
C GLY A 310 -19.27 -4.29 10.35
N ASP A 311 -18.40 -5.29 10.48
CA ASP A 311 -17.12 -5.33 9.76
C ASP A 311 -17.30 -5.78 8.31
N GLY A 312 -18.46 -6.34 7.90
CA GLY A 312 -18.79 -6.66 6.50
C GLY A 312 -18.71 -5.47 5.55
N ILE A 313 -18.76 -4.25 6.10
CA ILE A 313 -18.52 -2.99 5.35
C ILE A 313 -17.22 -2.99 4.56
N VAL A 314 -16.21 -3.78 4.93
CA VAL A 314 -14.95 -3.89 4.21
C VAL A 314 -15.11 -4.45 2.79
N CYS A 315 -16.25 -5.06 2.48
CA CYS A 315 -16.60 -5.56 1.16
C CYS A 315 -17.38 -4.55 0.30
N HIS A 316 -17.69 -3.36 0.84
CA HIS A 316 -18.47 -2.37 0.12
C HIS A 316 -17.58 -1.43 -0.69
N ASP A 317 -17.89 -1.33 -1.97
CA ASP A 317 -17.42 -0.28 -2.87
C ASP A 317 -18.56 0.70 -3.13
N ASP A 318 -18.31 1.78 -3.87
CA ASP A 318 -19.39 2.65 -4.33
C ASP A 318 -20.30 1.92 -5.33
N LYS A 319 -21.52 2.43 -5.49
CA LYS A 319 -22.50 1.82 -6.40
C LYS A 319 -21.89 1.69 -7.80
N ASP A 320 -22.04 0.51 -8.38
CA ASP A 320 -21.56 0.16 -9.72
C ASP A 320 -20.02 0.13 -9.88
N ALA A 321 -19.25 0.24 -8.79
CA ALA A 321 -17.81 0.10 -8.84
C ALA A 321 -17.37 -1.38 -8.86
N ASP A 322 -16.34 -1.67 -9.63
CA ASP A 322 -15.67 -2.99 -9.65
C ASP A 322 -14.32 -2.87 -8.95
N ARG A 323 -14.16 -3.53 -7.81
CA ARG A 323 -12.92 -3.52 -7.02
C ARG A 323 -11.72 -4.02 -7.83
N THR A 324 -11.92 -4.95 -8.75
CA THR A 324 -10.85 -5.41 -9.64
C THR A 324 -10.35 -4.29 -10.55
N ALA A 325 -11.27 -3.53 -11.14
CA ALA A 325 -10.93 -2.38 -11.98
C ALA A 325 -10.30 -1.24 -11.14
N LEU A 326 -10.78 -1.01 -9.92
CA LEU A 326 -10.16 -0.07 -8.98
C LEU A 326 -8.73 -0.46 -8.64
N HIS A 327 -8.46 -1.75 -8.35
CA HIS A 327 -7.12 -2.27 -8.09
C HIS A 327 -6.19 -2.10 -9.29
N GLN A 328 -6.67 -2.31 -10.53
CA GLN A 328 -5.90 -2.06 -11.75
C GLN A 328 -5.52 -0.59 -11.87
N THR A 329 -6.47 0.32 -11.63
CA THR A 329 -6.23 1.77 -11.64
C THR A 329 -5.20 2.16 -10.58
N ILE A 330 -5.40 1.73 -9.33
CA ILE A 330 -4.50 2.02 -8.21
C ILE A 330 -3.09 1.49 -8.50
N THR A 331 -2.97 0.23 -8.95
CA THR A 331 -1.67 -0.36 -9.31
C THR A 331 -0.97 0.43 -10.41
N THR A 332 -1.71 0.85 -11.44
CA THR A 332 -1.18 1.64 -12.54
C THR A 332 -0.63 2.97 -12.04
N GLU A 333 -1.39 3.71 -11.23
CA GLU A 333 -0.95 5.00 -10.69
C GLU A 333 0.29 4.87 -9.81
N ILE A 334 0.34 3.83 -8.96
CA ILE A 334 1.50 3.54 -8.10
C ILE A 334 2.72 3.17 -8.96
N THR A 335 2.55 2.28 -9.94
CA THR A 335 3.65 1.81 -10.79
C THR A 335 4.24 2.96 -11.60
N VAL A 336 3.40 3.76 -12.26
CA VAL A 336 3.84 4.93 -13.05
C VAL A 336 4.58 5.93 -12.16
N PHE A 337 4.03 6.24 -10.99
CA PHE A 337 4.66 7.16 -10.05
C PHE A 337 6.01 6.63 -9.56
N LEU A 338 6.05 5.41 -9.01
CA LEU A 338 7.28 4.86 -8.42
C LEU A 338 8.38 4.65 -9.48
N ASN A 339 8.04 4.14 -10.67
CA ASN A 339 9.00 3.96 -11.75
C ASN A 339 9.62 5.29 -12.18
N SER A 340 8.82 6.34 -12.26
CA SER A 340 9.29 7.69 -12.59
C SER A 340 10.24 8.25 -11.52
N VAL A 341 9.82 8.25 -10.24
CA VAL A 341 10.58 8.92 -9.18
C VAL A 341 11.80 8.11 -8.70
N LEU A 342 11.79 6.78 -8.89
CA LEU A 342 12.91 5.90 -8.58
C LEU A 342 13.83 5.65 -9.77
N ASN A 343 13.57 6.25 -10.94
CA ASN A 343 14.29 5.98 -12.19
C ASN A 343 14.42 4.47 -12.46
N TYR A 344 13.30 3.74 -12.33
CA TYR A 344 13.23 2.31 -12.55
C TYR A 344 12.48 2.01 -13.83
N GLN A 345 13.06 1.12 -14.64
CA GLN A 345 12.40 0.55 -15.80
C GLN A 345 12.23 -0.95 -15.53
N ALA A 346 10.99 -1.38 -15.46
CA ALA A 346 10.70 -2.81 -15.36
C ALA A 346 11.30 -3.56 -16.57
N PRO A 347 11.74 -4.81 -16.41
CA PRO A 347 12.25 -5.63 -17.50
C PRO A 347 11.28 -5.63 -18.69
N ALA A 348 11.82 -5.52 -19.91
CA ALA A 348 11.02 -5.48 -21.14
C ALA A 348 10.15 -6.74 -21.23
N GLY A 349 8.83 -6.57 -21.14
CA GLY A 349 7.83 -7.63 -21.12
C GLY A 349 6.56 -7.27 -20.32
N GLU A 350 6.65 -6.26 -19.44
CA GLU A 350 5.64 -6.11 -18.38
C GLU A 350 4.79 -4.82 -18.42
N ILE A 351 5.09 -3.81 -19.25
CA ILE A 351 4.27 -2.59 -19.33
C ILE A 351 3.98 -2.20 -20.77
N ASN A 352 2.71 -2.23 -21.17
CA ASN A 352 2.26 -1.60 -22.40
C ASN A 352 1.84 -0.15 -22.11
N ALA A 353 2.83 0.75 -22.01
CA ALA A 353 2.64 2.18 -21.71
C ALA A 353 1.69 2.90 -22.70
N ALA A 354 1.48 2.33 -23.90
CA ALA A 354 0.62 2.91 -24.93
C ALA A 354 -0.88 2.85 -24.59
N LYS A 355 -1.32 1.98 -23.68
CA LYS A 355 -2.72 1.92 -23.25
C LYS A 355 -3.05 2.93 -22.14
N VAL A 356 -2.04 3.35 -21.37
CA VAL A 356 -2.22 4.28 -20.24
C VAL A 356 -2.45 5.72 -20.73
N LEU A 357 -1.75 6.13 -21.79
CA LEU A 357 -1.90 7.47 -22.37
C LEU A 357 -3.26 7.71 -23.04
N LYS A 358 -3.86 6.68 -23.66
CA LYS A 358 -5.18 6.80 -24.29
C LYS A 358 -6.35 6.90 -23.30
N ALA A 359 -6.21 6.38 -22.08
CA ALA A 359 -7.25 6.50 -21.05
C ALA A 359 -7.25 7.87 -20.37
N ALA A 360 -6.13 8.59 -20.39
CA ALA A 360 -6.01 9.95 -19.84
C ALA A 360 -6.51 11.05 -20.81
N GLU A 361 -6.49 10.79 -22.12
CA GLU A 361 -6.93 11.77 -23.15
C GLU A 361 -8.43 11.77 -23.45
N THR A 362 -9.21 10.84 -22.90
CA THR A 362 -10.66 10.74 -23.14
C THR A 362 -11.52 11.33 -22.02
N HIS A 363 -10.94 12.10 -21.11
CA HIS A 363 -11.66 12.76 -20.01
C HIS A 363 -11.25 14.24 -19.83
N ASP A 364 -11.29 15.01 -20.94
CA ASP A 364 -11.48 16.47 -20.90
C ASP A 364 -12.96 16.82 -21.13
#